data_35b01dc5e5c00d24dc4666d58a03c47c
#
_entry.id   35b01dc5e5c00d24dc4666d58a03c47c
#
_cell.length_a   1.000
_cell.length_b   1.000
_cell.length_c   1.000
_cell.angle_alpha   90.00
_cell.angle_beta   90.00
_cell.angle_gamma   90.00
#
_symmetry.space_group_name_H-M   'P 1'
#
loop_
_entity.id
_entity.type
_entity.pdbx_description
1 polymer ?
#
loop_
_entity_poly.entity_id
_entity_poly.type
_entity_poly.pdbx_seq_one_letter_code
_entity_poly.pdbx_strand_id
1 'polypeptide(L)'
;MSTASERTIQALEQVVKDVPVGTDLALVHLLWAMVSGAFLHSRGAVFGALQWSGFSPCQIRRSWQALWQGSWSIEQLIESWRAYVLSRTAWQPRRYEGYTPQSIDVTAFWRPRLQGWTGKFFYRLANRAI
;
A
#
# COMPACT_ATOMS: atom_id res chain seq x y z
N MET A 1 -2.99 -24.68 12.81
CA MET A 1 -3.45 -23.27 12.78
C MET A 1 -2.41 -22.44 12.05
N SER A 2 -2.84 -21.67 11.06
CA SER A 2 -1.93 -20.77 10.35
C SER A 2 -1.51 -19.62 11.26
N THR A 3 -0.24 -19.23 11.18
CA THR A 3 0.30 -18.08 11.91
C THR A 3 -0.30 -16.77 11.39
N ALA A 4 -0.17 -15.66 12.13
CA ALA A 4 -0.60 -14.35 11.68
C ALA A 4 0.12 -13.93 10.38
N SER A 5 1.40 -14.25 10.27
CA SER A 5 2.20 -13.99 9.07
C SER A 5 1.68 -14.76 7.86
N GLU A 6 1.39 -16.03 8.01
CA GLU A 6 0.82 -16.85 6.92
C GLU A 6 -0.53 -16.31 6.44
N ARG A 7 -1.41 -15.92 7.36
CA ARG A 7 -2.70 -15.32 7.01
C ARG A 7 -2.52 -13.99 6.28
N THR A 8 -1.56 -13.19 6.70
CA THR A 8 -1.27 -11.91 6.05
C THR A 8 -0.74 -12.14 4.63
N ILE A 9 0.19 -13.07 4.45
CA ILE A 9 0.72 -13.41 3.12
C ILE A 9 -0.39 -13.92 2.22
N GLN A 10 -1.24 -14.83 2.69
CA GLN A 10 -2.41 -15.34 1.95
C GLN A 10 -3.37 -14.21 1.55
N ALA A 11 -3.61 -13.24 2.44
CA ALA A 11 -4.43 -12.07 2.13
C ALA A 11 -3.81 -11.21 1.03
N LEU A 12 -2.51 -10.95 1.11
CA LEU A 12 -1.79 -10.19 0.08
C LEU A 12 -1.79 -10.90 -1.28
N GLU A 13 -1.58 -12.22 -1.30
CA GLU A 13 -1.65 -13.02 -2.50
C GLU A 13 -3.05 -12.97 -3.14
N GLN A 14 -4.08 -13.07 -2.34
CA GLN A 14 -5.46 -12.99 -2.81
C GLN A 14 -5.77 -11.62 -3.43
N VAL A 15 -5.34 -10.54 -2.78
CA VAL A 15 -5.55 -9.19 -3.26
C VAL A 15 -4.82 -8.94 -4.58
N VAL A 16 -3.57 -9.41 -4.68
CA VAL A 16 -2.73 -9.21 -5.88
C VAL A 16 -3.18 -10.07 -7.05
N LYS A 17 -3.80 -11.21 -6.79
CA LYS A 17 -4.24 -12.16 -7.82
C LYS A 17 -5.16 -11.54 -8.88
N ASP A 18 -5.99 -10.62 -8.48
CA ASP A 18 -6.96 -9.96 -9.36
C ASP A 18 -6.41 -8.69 -10.02
N VAL A 19 -5.18 -8.31 -9.68
CA VAL A 19 -4.49 -7.17 -10.28
C VAL A 19 -3.65 -7.65 -11.45
N PRO A 20 -3.76 -7.05 -12.64
CA PRO A 20 -2.96 -7.45 -13.81
C PRO A 20 -1.49 -7.05 -13.62
N VAL A 21 -0.74 -7.89 -12.95
CA VAL A 21 0.69 -7.72 -12.72
C VAL A 21 1.43 -8.79 -13.50
N GLY A 22 2.46 -8.42 -14.23
CA GLY A 22 3.28 -9.36 -14.98
C GLY A 22 4.02 -10.38 -14.10
N THR A 23 4.17 -10.08 -12.79
CA THR A 23 4.70 -10.99 -11.79
C THR A 23 4.03 -10.73 -10.45
N ASP A 24 2.91 -11.36 -10.21
CA ASP A 24 2.08 -11.20 -9.00
C ASP A 24 2.86 -11.39 -7.70
N LEU A 25 3.72 -12.42 -7.67
CA LEU A 25 4.53 -12.74 -6.51
C LEU A 25 5.52 -11.62 -6.15
N ALA A 26 6.07 -10.93 -7.14
CA ALA A 26 7.01 -9.85 -6.91
C ALA A 26 6.34 -8.64 -6.22
N LEU A 27 5.08 -8.37 -6.55
CA LEU A 27 4.30 -7.34 -5.87
C LEU A 27 3.96 -7.77 -4.44
N VAL A 28 3.65 -9.04 -4.20
CA VAL A 28 3.42 -9.59 -2.86
C VAL A 28 4.64 -9.40 -1.96
N HIS A 29 5.84 -9.64 -2.48
CA HIS A 29 7.08 -9.41 -1.73
C HIS A 29 7.22 -7.95 -1.29
N LEU A 30 6.93 -7.00 -2.18
CA LEU A 30 6.96 -5.58 -1.88
C LEU A 30 5.94 -5.21 -0.79
N LEU A 31 4.71 -5.66 -0.95
CA LEU A 31 3.64 -5.42 0.02
C LEU A 31 3.95 -6.06 1.37
N TRP A 32 4.52 -7.25 1.39
CA TRP A 32 4.97 -7.90 2.62
C TRP A 32 6.05 -7.07 3.33
N ALA A 33 7.04 -6.56 2.61
CA ALA A 33 8.06 -5.69 3.18
C ALA A 33 7.47 -4.41 3.80
N MET A 34 6.40 -3.87 3.20
CA MET A 34 5.68 -2.73 3.76
C MET A 34 4.93 -3.09 5.05
N VAL A 35 4.13 -4.15 5.01
CA VAL A 35 3.27 -4.56 6.14
C VAL A 35 4.09 -5.08 7.33
N SER A 36 5.21 -5.76 7.07
CA SER A 36 6.11 -6.28 8.11
C SER A 36 6.96 -5.21 8.81
N GLY A 37 6.93 -3.97 8.34
CA GLY A 37 7.70 -2.88 8.90
C GLY A 37 9.16 -2.79 8.41
N ALA A 38 9.54 -3.56 7.40
CA ALA A 38 10.89 -3.57 6.86
C ALA A 38 11.33 -2.18 6.34
N PHE A 39 10.39 -1.39 5.83
CA PHE A 39 10.65 -0.02 5.38
C PHE A 39 11.06 0.94 6.51
N LEU A 40 10.68 0.66 7.74
CA LEU A 40 11.14 1.43 8.90
C LEU A 40 12.65 1.29 9.10
N HIS A 41 13.17 0.08 8.94
CA HIS A 41 14.61 -0.19 9.07
C HIS A 41 15.44 0.44 7.96
N SER A 42 14.89 0.51 6.77
CA SER A 42 15.56 1.06 5.58
C SER A 42 15.31 2.56 5.37
N ARG A 43 14.60 3.21 6.27
CA ARG A 43 14.17 4.62 6.13
C ARG A 43 13.42 4.91 4.83
N GLY A 44 12.61 3.95 4.38
CA GLY A 44 11.83 4.03 3.15
C GLY A 44 12.55 3.56 1.88
N ALA A 45 13.81 3.10 1.96
CA ALA A 45 14.52 2.56 0.80
C ALA A 45 14.02 1.15 0.45
N VAL A 46 13.55 0.97 -0.78
CA VAL A 46 12.96 -0.29 -1.25
C VAL A 46 13.94 -1.46 -1.21
N PHE A 47 15.13 -1.28 -1.78
CA PHE A 47 16.14 -2.33 -1.79
C PHE A 47 16.56 -2.75 -0.38
N GLY A 48 16.81 -1.79 0.50
CA GLY A 48 17.17 -2.06 1.88
C GLY A 48 16.06 -2.81 2.65
N ALA A 49 14.81 -2.45 2.42
CA ALA A 49 13.66 -3.13 3.03
C ALA A 49 13.55 -4.58 2.57
N LEU A 50 13.71 -4.83 1.28
CA LEU A 50 13.65 -6.19 0.72
C LEU A 50 14.85 -7.04 1.17
N GLN A 51 16.03 -6.46 1.27
CA GLN A 51 17.20 -7.14 1.84
C GLN A 51 16.97 -7.49 3.31
N TRP A 52 16.48 -6.57 4.09
CA TRP A 52 16.17 -6.80 5.50
C TRP A 52 15.12 -7.89 5.70
N SER A 53 14.17 -7.99 4.78
CA SER A 53 13.15 -9.05 4.78
C SER A 53 13.69 -10.43 4.38
N GLY A 54 14.96 -10.53 4.00
CA GLY A 54 15.61 -11.80 3.66
C GLY A 54 15.37 -12.29 2.24
N PHE A 55 14.88 -11.44 1.34
CA PHE A 55 14.70 -11.81 -0.06
C PHE A 55 16.01 -11.94 -0.81
N SER A 56 16.05 -12.88 -1.74
CA SER A 56 17.21 -13.10 -2.61
C SER A 56 17.39 -11.91 -3.59
N PRO A 57 18.62 -11.70 -4.13
CA PRO A 57 18.84 -10.65 -5.13
C PRO A 57 17.91 -10.74 -6.34
N CYS A 58 17.56 -11.94 -6.76
CA CYS A 58 16.62 -12.15 -7.86
C CYS A 58 15.20 -11.70 -7.49
N GLN A 59 14.73 -12.01 -6.29
CA GLN A 59 13.42 -11.59 -5.80
C GLN A 59 13.37 -10.06 -5.62
N ILE A 60 14.44 -9.46 -5.12
CA ILE A 60 14.56 -8.00 -4.97
C ILE A 60 14.45 -7.32 -6.33
N ARG A 61 15.20 -7.81 -7.33
CA ARG A 61 15.14 -7.26 -8.69
C ARG A 61 13.74 -7.36 -9.29
N ARG A 62 13.09 -8.51 -9.15
CA ARG A 62 11.73 -8.72 -9.66
C ARG A 62 10.71 -7.81 -8.97
N SER A 63 10.83 -7.62 -7.66
CA SER A 63 9.97 -6.71 -6.91
C SER A 63 10.14 -5.26 -7.36
N TRP A 64 11.37 -4.85 -7.61
CA TRP A 64 11.67 -3.54 -8.18
C TRP A 64 11.09 -3.37 -9.59
N GLN A 65 11.25 -4.38 -10.45
CA GLN A 65 10.67 -4.36 -11.79
C GLN A 65 9.14 -4.30 -11.75
N ALA A 66 8.49 -5.03 -10.86
CA ALA A 66 7.05 -4.97 -10.68
C ALA A 66 6.57 -3.56 -10.29
N LEU A 67 7.35 -2.85 -9.48
CA LEU A 67 7.04 -1.47 -9.10
C LEU A 67 7.14 -0.50 -10.28
N TRP A 68 8.18 -0.62 -11.11
CA TRP A 68 8.46 0.32 -12.19
C TRP A 68 7.79 -0.01 -13.52
N GLN A 69 7.69 -1.28 -13.84
CA GLN A 69 7.28 -1.77 -15.16
C GLN A 69 5.99 -2.59 -15.12
N GLY A 70 5.43 -2.76 -13.93
CA GLY A 70 4.17 -3.48 -13.79
C GLY A 70 3.02 -2.74 -14.46
N SER A 71 2.11 -3.49 -15.08
CA SER A 71 0.90 -2.96 -15.71
C SER A 71 -0.24 -2.68 -14.73
N TRP A 72 0.03 -2.77 -13.44
CA TRP A 72 -0.93 -2.49 -12.38
C TRP A 72 -1.03 -0.98 -12.07
N SER A 73 -2.16 -0.57 -11.56
CA SER A 73 -2.33 0.77 -11.00
C SER A 73 -2.67 0.71 -9.51
N ILE A 74 -2.44 1.81 -8.82
CA ILE A 74 -2.78 1.92 -7.40
C ILE A 74 -4.29 1.83 -7.20
N GLU A 75 -5.07 2.34 -8.12
CA GLU A 75 -6.52 2.27 -8.10
C GLU A 75 -7.01 0.83 -8.18
N GLN A 76 -6.44 0.02 -9.08
CA GLN A 76 -6.74 -1.39 -9.20
C GLN A 76 -6.39 -2.15 -7.91
N LEU A 77 -5.25 -1.85 -7.31
CA LEU A 77 -4.82 -2.45 -6.05
C LEU A 77 -5.78 -2.09 -4.91
N ILE A 78 -6.18 -0.83 -4.81
CA ILE A 78 -7.14 -0.35 -3.80
C ILE A 78 -8.49 -1.03 -3.97
N GLU A 79 -9.00 -1.13 -5.19
CA GLU A 79 -10.28 -1.80 -5.46
C GLU A 79 -10.23 -3.29 -5.15
N SER A 80 -9.14 -3.98 -5.50
CA SER A 80 -8.93 -5.38 -5.14
C SER A 80 -8.88 -5.59 -3.63
N TRP A 81 -8.17 -4.72 -2.92
CA TRP A 81 -8.11 -4.74 -1.47
C TRP A 81 -9.49 -4.50 -0.83
N ARG A 82 -10.21 -3.52 -1.33
CA ARG A 82 -11.58 -3.22 -0.88
C ARG A 82 -12.50 -4.41 -1.08
N ALA A 83 -12.48 -5.02 -2.27
CA ALA A 83 -13.27 -6.20 -2.57
C ALA A 83 -12.93 -7.37 -1.63
N TYR A 84 -11.65 -7.58 -1.36
CA TYR A 84 -11.19 -8.59 -0.40
C TYR A 84 -11.76 -8.34 1.00
N VAL A 85 -11.64 -7.12 1.52
CA VAL A 85 -12.15 -6.78 2.86
C VAL A 85 -13.66 -6.96 2.94
N LEU A 86 -14.40 -6.49 1.95
CA LEU A 86 -15.86 -6.61 1.91
C LEU A 86 -16.36 -8.06 1.75
N SER A 87 -15.55 -8.93 1.17
CA SER A 87 -15.86 -10.36 1.04
C SER A 87 -15.70 -11.15 2.36
N ARG A 88 -15.04 -10.55 3.37
CA ARG A 88 -14.79 -11.23 4.65
C ARG A 88 -16.03 -11.17 5.54
N THR A 89 -16.50 -12.33 5.98
CA THR A 89 -17.68 -12.46 6.85
C THR A 89 -17.49 -11.83 8.23
N ALA A 90 -16.24 -11.76 8.69
CA ALA A 90 -15.89 -11.14 9.98
C ALA A 90 -15.93 -9.61 9.96
N TRP A 91 -15.95 -9.01 8.76
CA TRP A 91 -15.98 -7.56 8.62
C TRP A 91 -17.42 -7.08 8.49
N GLN A 92 -17.79 -6.13 9.34
CA GLN A 92 -19.08 -5.47 9.27
C GLN A 92 -18.91 -3.96 9.38
N PRO A 93 -19.54 -3.18 8.49
CA PRO A 93 -19.49 -1.73 8.59
C PRO A 93 -20.17 -1.28 9.88
N ARG A 94 -19.49 -0.45 10.66
CA ARG A 94 -20.13 0.23 11.79
C ARG A 94 -21.15 1.24 11.28
N ARG A 95 -22.34 1.16 11.86
CA ARG A 95 -23.39 2.16 11.64
C ARG A 95 -23.78 2.79 12.96
N TYR A 96 -24.01 4.08 12.92
CA TYR A 96 -24.52 4.84 14.06
C TYR A 96 -25.89 5.39 13.67
N GLU A 97 -26.94 5.00 14.38
CA GLU A 97 -28.32 5.40 14.10
C GLU A 97 -28.72 5.27 12.61
N GLY A 98 -28.26 4.23 11.94
CA GLY A 98 -28.51 3.99 10.52
C GLY A 98 -27.55 4.70 9.56
N TYR A 99 -26.68 5.58 10.03
CA TYR A 99 -25.71 6.30 9.21
C TYR A 99 -24.36 5.58 9.16
N THR A 100 -23.74 5.61 8.00
CA THR A 100 -22.36 5.13 7.82
C THR A 100 -21.40 6.26 8.16
N PRO A 101 -20.55 6.13 9.20
CA PRO A 101 -19.56 7.16 9.53
C PRO A 101 -18.48 7.23 8.46
N GLN A 102 -18.05 8.44 8.13
CA GLN A 102 -16.90 8.68 7.28
C GLN A 102 -15.87 9.48 8.08
N SER A 103 -14.63 9.04 8.05
CA SER A 103 -13.52 9.79 8.61
C SER A 103 -12.85 10.58 7.49
N ILE A 104 -12.73 11.88 7.67
CA ILE A 104 -12.05 12.77 6.73
C ILE A 104 -10.88 13.39 7.48
N ASP A 105 -9.68 13.21 6.95
CA ASP A 105 -8.48 13.86 7.45
C ASP A 105 -7.82 14.68 6.34
N VAL A 106 -7.25 15.81 6.70
CA VAL A 106 -6.57 16.71 5.78
C VAL A 106 -5.11 16.75 6.13
N THR A 107 -4.28 16.23 5.23
CA THR A 107 -2.83 16.28 5.37
C THR A 107 -2.27 17.42 4.52
N ALA A 108 -1.58 18.35 5.15
CA ALA A 108 -0.92 19.44 4.46
C ALA A 108 0.55 19.08 4.17
N PHE A 109 0.92 19.15 2.89
CA PHE A 109 2.31 18.99 2.46
C PHE A 109 2.88 20.35 2.07
N TRP A 110 3.98 20.73 2.69
CA TRP A 110 4.74 21.89 2.27
C TRP A 110 5.85 21.47 1.32
N ARG A 111 5.62 21.62 0.01
CA ARG A 111 6.68 21.49 -0.99
C ARG A 111 6.59 22.64 -1.98
N PRO A 112 7.65 23.44 -2.15
CA PRO A 112 7.62 24.62 -3.03
C PRO A 112 7.51 24.26 -4.51
N ARG A 113 7.84 23.03 -4.90
CA ARG A 113 7.73 22.53 -6.27
C ARG A 113 7.28 21.08 -6.28
N LEU A 114 6.01 20.85 -6.48
CA LEU A 114 5.44 19.53 -6.74
C LEU A 114 5.19 19.42 -8.24
N GLN A 115 6.07 18.74 -8.96
CA GLN A 115 5.84 18.39 -10.36
C GLN A 115 5.17 17.02 -10.47
N GLY A 116 4.23 16.88 -11.38
CA GLY A 116 3.58 15.61 -11.68
C GLY A 116 2.43 15.20 -10.76
N TRP A 117 2.04 16.04 -9.81
CA TRP A 117 0.91 15.77 -8.96
C TRP A 117 -0.39 16.31 -9.55
N THR A 118 -1.38 15.46 -9.75
CA THR A 118 -2.71 15.84 -10.26
C THR A 118 -3.74 16.16 -9.19
N GLY A 119 -3.43 15.93 -7.92
CA GLY A 119 -4.26 16.31 -6.78
C GLY A 119 -4.24 17.83 -6.55
N LYS A 120 -5.41 18.45 -6.43
CA LYS A 120 -5.56 19.88 -6.71
C LYS A 120 -5.77 20.79 -5.50
N PHE A 121 -5.57 20.34 -4.30
CA PHE A 121 -5.81 21.20 -3.15
C PHE A 121 -4.51 21.54 -2.43
N PHE A 122 -3.89 22.62 -2.85
CA PHE A 122 -2.79 23.22 -2.11
C PHE A 122 -3.33 24.33 -1.22
N TYR A 123 -3.41 24.07 0.07
CA TYR A 123 -3.54 25.17 1.01
C TYR A 123 -2.14 25.75 1.23
N ARG A 124 -1.95 26.98 0.76
CA ARG A 124 -0.92 27.79 1.36
C ARG A 124 -1.35 27.98 2.80
N LEU A 125 -0.70 27.34 3.73
CA LEU A 125 -0.73 27.78 5.12
C LEU A 125 -0.11 29.17 5.11
N ALA A 126 -0.94 30.16 4.82
CA ALA A 126 -0.55 31.53 4.84
C ALA A 126 -0.03 31.84 6.21
N ASN A 127 1.21 32.30 6.25
CA ASN A 127 1.71 33.19 7.29
C ASN A 127 1.26 32.86 8.70
N ARG A 128 1.56 31.69 9.24
CA ARG A 128 1.84 31.66 10.64
C ARG A 128 3.21 32.33 10.81
N ALA A 129 3.17 33.63 10.95
CA ALA A 129 4.22 34.34 11.62
C ALA A 129 4.42 33.63 12.95
N ILE A 130 5.52 33.00 13.07
CA ILE A 130 6.01 32.52 14.35
C ILE A 130 6.53 33.74 15.09
#